data_04a497f15d97ffb495525fd7c9d381b2
#
_entry.id   04a497f15d97ffb495525fd7c9d381b2
#
_cell.length_a   1.000
_cell.length_b   1.000
_cell.length_c   1.000
_cell.angle_alpha   90.00
_cell.angle_beta   90.00
_cell.angle_gamma   90.00
#
_symmetry.space_group_name_H-M   'P 1'
#
loop_
_entity.id
_entity.type
_entity.pdbx_description
1 polymer ?
#
loop_
_entity_poly.entity_id
_entity_poly.type
_entity_poly.pdbx_seq_one_letter_code
_entity_poly.pdbx_strand_id
1 'polypeptide(L)'
;FAYVSNRVPEISDTLFAIDDALRAGFAWEVGPFQYWDMVGVKEGVELAEKQGETIASWVKEMLAAGHASFYKTEAGVRKYYDQTSKSYQPLPGGESFVILDSFRSNKPVYSNAECTLHDIGDGVLCLEFHSKMNAIGEGILRGINDSIQIAEDQGWRGMVIGNNAQNFTVGANLMMIAMMAYQQEWDELNQAVSIFQNTSMRIRYSAIPVVIATQGYVFGGGCEFSMHADAVVAAAESYIGLV
;
A
#
# COMPACT_ATOMS: atom_id res chain seq x y z
N PHE A 1 -6.22 -24.03 10.39
CA PHE A 1 -5.58 -24.47 9.13
C PHE A 1 -6.21 -25.78 8.63
N ALA A 2 -6.21 -26.85 9.43
CA ALA A 2 -6.74 -28.14 9.02
C ALA A 2 -8.16 -28.05 8.47
N TYR A 3 -9.07 -27.42 9.19
CA TYR A 3 -10.47 -27.30 8.78
C TYR A 3 -10.59 -26.61 7.41
N VAL A 4 -10.01 -25.42 7.23
CA VAL A 4 -10.18 -24.65 5.98
C VAL A 4 -9.56 -25.38 4.78
N SER A 5 -8.42 -26.06 4.95
CA SER A 5 -7.77 -26.80 3.86
C SER A 5 -8.66 -27.95 3.35
N ASN A 6 -9.40 -28.60 4.26
CA ASN A 6 -10.30 -29.70 3.92
C ASN A 6 -11.66 -29.22 3.34
N ARG A 7 -11.93 -27.89 3.38
CA ARG A 7 -13.14 -27.30 2.77
C ARG A 7 -12.96 -26.92 1.31
N VAL A 8 -11.74 -26.97 0.81
CA VAL A 8 -11.44 -26.81 -0.63
C VAL A 8 -11.29 -28.20 -1.22
N PRO A 9 -12.11 -28.64 -2.22
CA PRO A 9 -13.10 -27.88 -2.98
C PRO A 9 -14.56 -28.03 -2.45
N GLU A 10 -14.80 -28.60 -1.28
CA GLU A 10 -16.14 -28.95 -0.80
C GLU A 10 -17.09 -27.72 -0.72
N ILE A 11 -16.61 -26.60 -0.17
CA ILE A 11 -17.40 -25.37 -0.01
C ILE A 11 -17.05 -24.35 -1.09
N SER A 12 -15.81 -24.31 -1.52
CA SER A 12 -15.31 -23.37 -2.53
C SER A 12 -14.20 -24.01 -3.34
N ASP A 13 -14.26 -23.81 -4.66
CA ASP A 13 -13.23 -24.31 -5.58
C ASP A 13 -11.88 -23.59 -5.42
N THR A 14 -11.88 -22.41 -4.79
CA THR A 14 -10.69 -21.60 -4.62
C THR A 14 -10.45 -21.19 -3.18
N LEU A 15 -9.20 -21.19 -2.76
CA LEU A 15 -8.79 -20.81 -1.41
C LEU A 15 -9.04 -19.32 -1.11
N PHE A 16 -8.90 -18.42 -2.12
CA PHE A 16 -9.08 -16.99 -1.92
C PHE A 16 -10.55 -16.64 -1.62
N ALA A 17 -11.52 -17.36 -2.17
CA ALA A 17 -12.94 -17.11 -1.88
C ALA A 17 -13.28 -17.42 -0.41
N ILE A 18 -12.59 -18.38 0.22
CA ILE A 18 -12.73 -18.66 1.65
C ILE A 18 -12.11 -17.51 2.46
N ASP A 19 -10.93 -17.03 2.07
CA ASP A 19 -10.27 -15.89 2.72
C ASP A 19 -11.16 -14.64 2.64
N ASP A 20 -11.69 -14.33 1.47
CA ASP A 20 -12.56 -13.16 1.26
C ASP A 20 -13.87 -13.28 2.03
N ALA A 21 -14.48 -14.46 2.08
CA ALA A 21 -15.70 -14.71 2.84
C ALA A 21 -15.51 -14.45 4.34
N LEU A 22 -14.39 -14.90 4.93
CA LEU A 22 -14.09 -14.66 6.33
C LEU A 22 -13.71 -13.20 6.62
N ARG A 23 -12.98 -12.56 5.72
CA ARG A 23 -12.70 -11.13 5.82
C ARG A 23 -13.97 -10.30 5.76
N ALA A 24 -14.85 -10.57 4.80
CA ALA A 24 -16.11 -9.84 4.66
C ALA A 24 -17.11 -10.15 5.78
N GLY A 25 -17.22 -11.43 6.20
CA GLY A 25 -18.21 -11.85 7.18
C GLY A 25 -17.85 -11.55 8.63
N PHE A 26 -16.56 -11.52 8.96
CA PHE A 26 -16.08 -11.34 10.33
C PHE A 26 -15.17 -10.11 10.51
N ALA A 27 -15.03 -9.29 9.49
CA ALA A 27 -14.15 -8.11 9.46
C ALA A 27 -12.68 -8.45 9.83
N TRP A 28 -12.21 -9.62 9.42
CA TRP A 28 -10.81 -10.00 9.62
C TRP A 28 -9.91 -9.22 8.65
N GLU A 29 -8.76 -8.79 9.10
CA GLU A 29 -7.75 -8.13 8.24
C GLU A 29 -7.18 -9.08 7.19
N VAL A 30 -6.97 -10.35 7.57
CA VAL A 30 -6.46 -11.41 6.69
C VAL A 30 -7.31 -12.66 6.78
N GLY A 31 -7.42 -13.37 5.68
CA GLY A 31 -8.09 -14.67 5.66
C GLY A 31 -7.21 -15.80 6.18
N PRO A 32 -7.76 -16.99 6.42
CA PRO A 32 -7.04 -18.10 7.04
C PRO A 32 -5.86 -18.62 6.23
N PHE A 33 -5.91 -18.61 4.91
CA PHE A 33 -4.76 -19.01 4.07
C PHE A 33 -3.70 -17.92 4.03
N GLN A 34 -4.09 -16.64 4.02
CA GLN A 34 -3.17 -15.52 4.16
C GLN A 34 -2.46 -15.55 5.51
N TYR A 35 -3.21 -15.84 6.59
CA TYR A 35 -2.64 -15.99 7.93
C TYR A 35 -1.68 -17.19 8.00
N TRP A 36 -2.01 -18.28 7.30
CA TRP A 36 -1.14 -19.44 7.23
C TRP A 36 0.18 -19.14 6.50
N ASP A 37 0.12 -18.36 5.41
CA ASP A 37 1.34 -17.87 4.74
C ASP A 37 2.22 -17.03 5.69
N MET A 38 1.62 -16.19 6.55
CA MET A 38 2.36 -15.38 7.54
C MET A 38 3.07 -16.25 8.60
N VAL A 39 2.46 -17.35 8.99
CA VAL A 39 3.05 -18.31 9.97
C VAL A 39 4.10 -19.22 9.31
N GLY A 40 3.96 -19.45 8.01
CA GLY A 40 4.67 -20.46 7.25
C GLY A 40 3.80 -21.68 7.03
N VAL A 41 3.60 -22.05 5.75
CA VAL A 41 2.70 -23.19 5.41
C VAL A 41 3.25 -24.49 5.94
N LYS A 42 4.55 -24.75 5.78
CA LYS A 42 5.21 -25.95 6.27
C LYS A 42 5.13 -26.08 7.78
N GLU A 43 5.45 -25.01 8.49
CA GLU A 43 5.41 -24.94 9.95
C GLU A 43 3.97 -25.16 10.46
N GLY A 44 2.98 -24.61 9.78
CA GLY A 44 1.56 -24.81 10.08
C GLY A 44 1.10 -26.25 9.88
N VAL A 45 1.59 -26.95 8.83
CA VAL A 45 1.32 -28.39 8.62
C VAL A 45 1.92 -29.21 9.77
N GLU A 46 3.19 -28.98 10.10
CA GLU A 46 3.87 -29.71 11.18
C GLU A 46 3.20 -29.52 12.53
N LEU A 47 2.74 -28.29 12.82
CA LEU A 47 2.03 -27.98 14.04
C LEU A 47 0.68 -28.70 14.14
N ALA A 48 -0.11 -28.66 13.05
CA ALA A 48 -1.41 -29.33 12.99
C ALA A 48 -1.27 -30.85 13.14
N GLU A 49 -0.32 -31.46 12.47
CA GLU A 49 -0.06 -32.91 12.58
C GLU A 49 0.37 -33.33 13.99
N LYS A 50 1.18 -32.52 14.67
CA LYS A 50 1.55 -32.74 16.08
C LYS A 50 0.32 -32.73 17.02
N GLN A 51 -0.71 -31.96 16.66
CA GLN A 51 -1.99 -31.90 17.40
C GLN A 51 -2.97 -32.99 16.99
N GLY A 52 -2.60 -33.89 16.07
CA GLY A 52 -3.46 -34.96 15.57
C GLY A 52 -4.47 -34.52 14.51
N GLU A 53 -4.32 -33.30 13.98
CA GLU A 53 -5.18 -32.77 12.94
C GLU A 53 -4.75 -33.28 11.54
N THR A 54 -5.73 -33.45 10.66
CA THR A 54 -5.48 -33.89 9.29
C THR A 54 -5.53 -32.70 8.34
N ILE A 55 -4.42 -32.41 7.70
CA ILE A 55 -4.29 -31.40 6.64
C ILE A 55 -4.67 -32.05 5.30
N ALA A 56 -5.39 -31.30 4.45
CA ALA A 56 -5.75 -31.73 3.13
C ALA A 56 -4.52 -32.13 2.28
N SER A 57 -4.64 -33.20 1.50
CA SER A 57 -3.54 -33.76 0.71
C SER A 57 -2.95 -32.74 -0.29
N TRP A 58 -3.81 -31.90 -0.87
CA TRP A 58 -3.37 -30.92 -1.86
C TRP A 58 -2.36 -29.88 -1.30
N VAL A 59 -2.43 -29.55 0.00
CA VAL A 59 -1.45 -28.67 0.66
C VAL A 59 -0.09 -29.37 0.73
N LYS A 60 -0.07 -30.64 1.07
CA LYS A 60 1.18 -31.43 1.10
C LYS A 60 1.79 -31.61 -0.29
N GLU A 61 0.93 -31.83 -1.30
CA GLU A 61 1.35 -31.90 -2.70
C GLU A 61 1.94 -30.58 -3.18
N MET A 62 1.32 -29.44 -2.82
CA MET A 62 1.81 -28.09 -3.09
C MET A 62 3.23 -27.91 -2.54
N LEU A 63 3.44 -28.23 -1.26
CA LEU A 63 4.76 -28.15 -0.62
C LEU A 63 5.78 -29.10 -1.26
N ALA A 64 5.38 -30.33 -1.59
CA ALA A 64 6.24 -31.30 -2.26
C ALA A 64 6.64 -30.87 -3.67
N ALA A 65 5.80 -30.10 -4.36
CA ALA A 65 6.09 -29.50 -5.65
C ALA A 65 6.99 -28.22 -5.56
N GLY A 66 7.42 -27.85 -4.35
CA GLY A 66 8.30 -26.69 -4.12
C GLY A 66 7.56 -25.35 -3.97
N HIS A 67 6.23 -25.38 -3.85
CA HIS A 67 5.44 -24.18 -3.59
C HIS A 67 5.30 -23.95 -2.09
N ALA A 68 5.91 -22.89 -1.56
CA ALA A 68 6.01 -22.65 -0.11
C ALA A 68 4.89 -21.79 0.45
N SER A 69 4.02 -21.19 -0.40
CA SER A 69 2.97 -20.25 0.02
C SER A 69 1.70 -20.43 -0.81
N PHE A 70 0.56 -20.05 -0.26
CA PHE A 70 -0.72 -20.04 -0.98
C PHE A 70 -0.85 -18.83 -1.91
N TYR A 71 -0.23 -17.72 -1.53
CA TYR A 71 -0.20 -16.49 -2.33
C TYR A 71 1.24 -16.11 -2.67
N LYS A 72 1.41 -15.49 -3.81
CA LYS A 72 2.65 -14.83 -4.19
C LYS A 72 2.36 -13.63 -5.08
N THR A 73 3.30 -12.69 -5.11
CA THR A 73 3.31 -11.62 -6.09
C THR A 73 4.43 -11.87 -7.09
N GLU A 74 4.13 -11.80 -8.36
CA GLU A 74 5.08 -12.02 -9.45
C GLU A 74 4.83 -11.04 -10.59
N ALA A 75 5.84 -10.27 -10.96
CA ALA A 75 5.73 -9.20 -11.96
C ALA A 75 4.56 -8.23 -11.71
N GLY A 76 4.35 -7.83 -10.45
CA GLY A 76 3.27 -6.91 -10.07
C GLY A 76 1.87 -7.54 -9.98
N VAL A 77 1.73 -8.81 -10.33
CA VAL A 77 0.45 -9.52 -10.28
C VAL A 77 0.37 -10.39 -9.04
N ARG A 78 -0.65 -10.17 -8.21
CA ARG A 78 -0.94 -11.06 -7.08
C ARG A 78 -1.58 -12.34 -7.60
N LYS A 79 -1.04 -13.49 -7.18
CA LYS A 79 -1.47 -14.82 -7.59
C LYS A 79 -1.81 -15.65 -6.37
N TYR A 80 -2.71 -16.61 -6.56
CA TYR A 80 -3.04 -17.65 -5.58
C TYR A 80 -2.72 -19.05 -6.14
N TYR A 81 -2.42 -20.00 -5.27
CA TYR A 81 -2.24 -21.38 -5.67
C TYR A 81 -3.59 -22.03 -5.98
N ASP A 82 -3.78 -22.45 -7.20
CA ASP A 82 -4.96 -23.22 -7.60
C ASP A 82 -4.65 -24.72 -7.53
N GLN A 83 -5.38 -25.42 -6.66
CA GLN A 83 -5.19 -26.85 -6.44
C GLN A 83 -5.54 -27.69 -7.67
N THR A 84 -6.43 -27.21 -8.54
CA THR A 84 -6.87 -27.94 -9.74
C THR A 84 -5.81 -27.95 -10.82
N SER A 85 -5.27 -26.77 -11.14
CA SER A 85 -4.18 -26.65 -12.12
C SER A 85 -2.81 -26.91 -11.52
N LYS A 86 -2.70 -27.06 -10.18
CA LYS A 86 -1.45 -27.22 -9.41
C LYS A 86 -0.43 -26.13 -9.72
N SER A 87 -0.90 -24.92 -9.92
CA SER A 87 -0.08 -23.79 -10.31
C SER A 87 -0.65 -22.47 -9.78
N TYR A 88 0.18 -21.41 -9.80
CA TYR A 88 -0.30 -20.09 -9.40
C TYR A 88 -1.10 -19.43 -10.52
N GLN A 89 -2.31 -19.02 -10.20
CA GLN A 89 -3.22 -18.30 -11.08
C GLN A 89 -3.34 -16.83 -10.63
N PRO A 90 -3.53 -15.87 -11.54
CA PRO A 90 -3.82 -14.50 -11.16
C PRO A 90 -5.03 -14.42 -10.23
N LEU A 91 -4.95 -13.61 -9.17
CA LEU A 91 -6.09 -13.35 -8.32
C LEU A 91 -7.11 -12.50 -9.10
N PRO A 92 -8.36 -12.98 -9.29
CA PRO A 92 -9.37 -12.25 -10.04
C PRO A 92 -9.67 -10.88 -9.41
N GLY A 93 -9.97 -9.88 -10.25
CA GLY A 93 -10.31 -8.52 -9.81
C GLY A 93 -9.09 -7.64 -9.50
N GLY A 94 -7.87 -8.18 -9.59
CA GLY A 94 -6.64 -7.41 -9.43
C GLY A 94 -6.24 -6.57 -10.64
N GLU A 95 -6.84 -6.83 -11.80
CA GLU A 95 -6.46 -6.22 -13.08
C GLU A 95 -6.81 -4.72 -13.14
N SER A 96 -7.76 -4.27 -12.32
CA SER A 96 -8.23 -2.89 -12.28
C SER A 96 -7.55 -2.04 -11.19
N PHE A 97 -6.63 -2.63 -10.41
CA PHE A 97 -6.02 -1.97 -9.26
C PHE A 97 -4.50 -2.03 -9.31
N VAL A 98 -3.87 -0.90 -8.97
CA VAL A 98 -2.44 -0.85 -8.66
C VAL A 98 -2.25 -1.25 -7.20
N ILE A 99 -1.57 -2.37 -6.97
CA ILE A 99 -1.24 -2.84 -5.63
C ILE A 99 0.22 -2.44 -5.35
N LEU A 100 0.44 -1.40 -4.54
CA LEU A 100 1.77 -0.84 -4.29
C LEU A 100 2.75 -1.86 -3.68
N ASP A 101 2.27 -2.80 -2.86
CA ASP A 101 3.11 -3.90 -2.32
C ASP A 101 3.85 -4.67 -3.42
N SER A 102 3.26 -4.76 -4.61
CA SER A 102 3.85 -5.44 -5.76
C SER A 102 5.08 -4.72 -6.31
N PHE A 103 5.18 -3.42 -6.09
CA PHE A 103 6.25 -2.56 -6.60
C PHE A 103 7.37 -2.34 -5.58
N ARG A 104 7.12 -2.59 -4.28
CA ARG A 104 8.11 -2.40 -3.22
C ARG A 104 9.35 -3.28 -3.34
N SER A 105 9.25 -4.43 -4.02
CA SER A 105 10.40 -5.29 -4.32
C SER A 105 11.28 -4.77 -5.47
N ASN A 106 10.77 -3.85 -6.28
CA ASN A 106 11.49 -3.25 -7.38
C ASN A 106 12.44 -2.15 -6.87
N LYS A 107 13.49 -1.86 -7.65
CA LYS A 107 14.35 -0.73 -7.34
C LYS A 107 13.54 0.57 -7.50
N PRO A 108 13.41 1.39 -6.45
CA PRO A 108 12.67 2.63 -6.54
C PRO A 108 13.38 3.64 -7.46
N VAL A 109 12.60 4.53 -8.06
CA VAL A 109 13.12 5.68 -8.83
C VAL A 109 13.78 6.68 -7.87
N TYR A 110 13.15 6.90 -6.71
CA TYR A 110 13.67 7.72 -5.61
C TYR A 110 13.13 7.19 -4.29
N SER A 111 13.86 7.39 -3.20
CA SER A 111 13.35 7.14 -1.86
C SER A 111 14.09 7.94 -0.81
N ASN A 112 13.41 8.25 0.28
CA ASN A 112 13.96 8.76 1.51
C ASN A 112 13.33 8.02 2.71
N ALA A 113 13.57 8.49 3.93
CA ALA A 113 13.06 7.85 5.14
C ALA A 113 11.52 7.88 5.27
N GLU A 114 10.81 8.75 4.56
CA GLU A 114 9.37 9.01 4.73
C GLU A 114 8.54 8.76 3.48
N CYS A 115 9.16 8.61 2.31
CA CYS A 115 8.44 8.32 1.06
C CYS A 115 9.29 7.57 0.05
N THR A 116 8.62 6.90 -0.89
CA THR A 116 9.24 6.14 -1.98
C THR A 116 8.52 6.45 -3.30
N LEU A 117 9.27 6.68 -4.36
CA LEU A 117 8.77 6.90 -5.71
C LEU A 117 8.92 5.64 -6.54
N HIS A 118 7.81 5.05 -6.93
CA HIS A 118 7.73 3.82 -7.70
C HIS A 118 7.38 4.13 -9.16
N ASP A 119 8.00 3.39 -10.08
CA ASP A 119 7.48 3.24 -11.44
C ASP A 119 6.35 2.21 -11.41
N ILE A 120 5.13 2.65 -11.68
CA ILE A 120 3.93 1.80 -11.67
C ILE A 120 3.48 1.35 -13.07
N GLY A 121 4.32 1.61 -14.07
CA GLY A 121 4.06 1.28 -15.46
C GLY A 121 3.43 2.44 -16.25
N ASP A 122 3.28 2.24 -17.56
CA ASP A 122 2.66 3.18 -18.51
C ASP A 122 3.27 4.59 -18.53
N GLY A 123 4.50 4.75 -18.00
CA GLY A 123 5.18 6.05 -17.87
C GLY A 123 4.64 6.88 -16.71
N VAL A 124 4.00 6.26 -15.73
CA VAL A 124 3.44 6.92 -14.55
C VAL A 124 4.22 6.55 -13.30
N LEU A 125 4.52 7.56 -12.49
CA LEU A 125 5.14 7.37 -11.18
C LEU A 125 4.10 7.38 -10.06
N CYS A 126 4.38 6.69 -8.96
CA CYS A 126 3.60 6.77 -7.73
C CYS A 126 4.50 7.13 -6.55
N LEU A 127 4.24 8.27 -5.91
CA LEU A 127 4.88 8.66 -4.66
C LEU A 127 4.08 8.12 -3.48
N GLU A 128 4.64 7.15 -2.80
CA GLU A 128 4.05 6.49 -1.62
C GLU A 128 4.62 7.10 -0.33
N PHE A 129 3.74 7.56 0.57
CA PHE A 129 4.11 8.00 1.90
C PHE A 129 4.15 6.81 2.86
N HIS A 130 5.15 6.77 3.75
CA HIS A 130 5.30 5.76 4.79
C HIS A 130 5.88 6.29 6.10
N SER A 131 5.75 7.60 6.36
CA SER A 131 5.99 8.18 7.67
C SER A 131 4.96 7.69 8.69
N LYS A 132 5.23 7.85 9.98
CA LYS A 132 4.27 7.45 11.02
C LYS A 132 2.94 8.18 10.82
N MET A 133 1.85 7.44 10.64
CA MET A 133 0.51 7.93 10.31
C MET A 133 0.46 8.79 9.02
N ASN A 134 1.47 8.70 8.19
CA ASN A 134 1.68 9.54 7.01
C ASN A 134 1.64 11.04 7.34
N ALA A 135 2.09 11.42 8.55
CA ALA A 135 2.23 12.83 8.93
C ALA A 135 3.25 13.50 8.01
N ILE A 136 2.87 14.68 7.50
CA ILE A 136 3.68 15.42 6.55
C ILE A 136 4.80 16.15 7.30
N GLY A 137 6.00 15.64 7.13
CA GLY A 137 7.25 16.21 7.63
C GLY A 137 8.16 16.66 6.49
N GLU A 138 9.40 17.02 6.84
CA GLU A 138 10.40 17.47 5.88
C GLU A 138 10.66 16.46 4.77
N GLY A 139 10.72 15.16 5.12
CA GLY A 139 11.00 14.11 4.15
C GLY A 139 9.91 13.94 3.11
N ILE A 140 8.63 14.10 3.48
CA ILE A 140 7.52 14.09 2.53
C ILE A 140 7.54 15.35 1.65
N LEU A 141 7.74 16.54 2.23
CA LEU A 141 7.81 17.78 1.48
C LEU A 141 8.95 17.76 0.44
N ARG A 142 10.14 17.31 0.87
CA ARG A 142 11.27 17.10 -0.03
C ARG A 142 10.95 16.06 -1.09
N GLY A 143 10.37 14.92 -0.67
CA GLY A 143 10.00 13.84 -1.57
C GLY A 143 9.05 14.27 -2.68
N ILE A 144 8.06 15.10 -2.39
CA ILE A 144 7.15 15.66 -3.40
C ILE A 144 7.92 16.51 -4.40
N ASN A 145 8.75 17.45 -3.92
CA ASN A 145 9.52 18.37 -4.77
C ASN A 145 10.50 17.61 -5.65
N ASP A 146 11.29 16.69 -5.07
CA ASP A 146 12.27 15.89 -5.80
C ASP A 146 11.59 14.98 -6.83
N SER A 147 10.46 14.36 -6.46
CA SER A 147 9.71 13.47 -7.35
C SER A 147 9.13 14.19 -8.57
N ILE A 148 8.58 15.38 -8.36
CA ILE A 148 8.10 16.21 -9.48
C ILE A 148 9.27 16.61 -10.38
N GLN A 149 10.40 17.03 -9.81
CA GLN A 149 11.58 17.37 -10.58
C GLN A 149 12.12 16.20 -11.40
N ILE A 150 12.23 15.00 -10.78
CA ILE A 150 12.64 13.78 -11.48
C ILE A 150 11.68 13.46 -12.62
N ALA A 151 10.38 13.60 -12.38
CA ALA A 151 9.38 13.30 -13.39
C ALA A 151 9.46 14.23 -14.60
N GLU A 152 9.67 15.53 -14.36
CA GLU A 152 9.85 16.54 -15.42
C GLU A 152 11.13 16.30 -16.20
N ASP A 153 12.27 16.13 -15.49
CA ASP A 153 13.59 15.98 -16.12
C ASP A 153 13.72 14.70 -16.96
N GLN A 154 13.04 13.63 -16.53
CA GLN A 154 13.09 12.34 -17.21
C GLN A 154 11.95 12.11 -18.20
N GLY A 155 11.01 13.05 -18.33
CA GLY A 155 9.93 12.99 -19.30
C GLY A 155 8.84 11.96 -18.96
N TRP A 156 8.54 11.76 -17.67
CA TRP A 156 7.42 10.92 -17.25
C TRP A 156 6.07 11.54 -17.63
N ARG A 157 5.07 10.72 -17.89
CA ARG A 157 3.75 11.16 -18.34
C ARG A 157 2.91 11.80 -17.24
N GLY A 158 3.19 11.47 -15.99
CA GLY A 158 2.47 11.99 -14.82
C GLY A 158 2.88 11.29 -13.55
N MET A 159 2.37 11.79 -12.43
CA MET A 159 2.64 11.25 -11.11
C MET A 159 1.34 11.12 -10.30
N VAL A 160 1.22 10.02 -9.57
CA VAL A 160 0.20 9.83 -8.54
C VAL A 160 0.84 10.00 -7.18
N ILE A 161 0.19 10.71 -6.27
CA ILE A 161 0.53 10.70 -4.84
C ILE A 161 -0.53 9.86 -4.12
N GLY A 162 -0.12 8.76 -3.51
CA GLY A 162 -1.02 7.83 -2.86
C GLY A 162 -0.27 6.80 -1.99
N ASN A 163 -0.99 6.03 -1.20
CA ASN A 163 -0.42 4.95 -0.39
C ASN A 163 -1.48 3.88 -0.08
N ASN A 164 -1.05 2.74 0.45
CA ASN A 164 -1.93 1.63 0.87
C ASN A 164 -2.19 1.63 2.38
N ALA A 165 -1.88 2.70 3.11
CA ALA A 165 -2.15 2.79 4.54
C ALA A 165 -3.65 3.01 4.82
N GLN A 166 -4.05 2.84 6.08
CA GLN A 166 -5.43 3.09 6.51
C GLN A 166 -5.87 4.54 6.21
N ASN A 167 -4.96 5.50 6.33
CA ASN A 167 -5.21 6.91 6.07
C ASN A 167 -4.21 7.45 5.04
N PHE A 168 -4.67 8.34 4.18
CA PHE A 168 -3.79 9.02 3.25
C PHE A 168 -2.77 9.88 4.01
N THR A 169 -3.23 10.78 4.88
CA THR A 169 -2.38 11.54 5.81
C THR A 169 -3.20 12.19 6.90
N VAL A 170 -2.62 12.33 8.09
CA VAL A 170 -3.20 13.10 9.20
C VAL A 170 -2.81 14.58 9.19
N GLY A 171 -2.15 15.05 8.12
CA GLY A 171 -1.69 16.43 7.97
C GLY A 171 -0.28 16.66 8.48
N ALA A 172 0.06 17.91 8.81
CA ALA A 172 1.40 18.30 9.22
C ALA A 172 1.83 17.65 10.56
N ASN A 173 3.12 17.48 10.73
CA ASN A 173 3.71 17.01 12.00
C ASN A 173 3.60 18.11 13.08
N LEU A 174 2.50 18.10 13.81
CA LEU A 174 2.20 19.13 14.83
C LEU A 174 3.21 19.12 15.98
N MET A 175 3.86 17.98 16.27
CA MET A 175 4.87 17.92 17.33
C MET A 175 6.08 18.79 16.98
N MET A 176 6.52 18.76 15.74
CA MET A 176 7.64 19.59 15.24
C MET A 176 7.27 21.09 15.32
N ILE A 177 6.06 21.44 14.88
CA ILE A 177 5.56 22.83 14.96
C ILE A 177 5.50 23.31 16.42
N ALA A 178 4.96 22.49 17.31
CA ALA A 178 4.87 22.80 18.73
C ALA A 178 6.24 22.98 19.39
N MET A 179 7.23 22.16 19.02
CA MET A 179 8.61 22.31 19.52
C MET A 179 9.25 23.61 19.09
N MET A 180 9.18 23.96 17.79
CA MET A 180 9.69 25.22 17.26
C MET A 180 9.05 26.44 17.99
N ALA A 181 7.72 26.40 18.17
CA ALA A 181 6.99 27.45 18.87
C ALA A 181 7.39 27.55 20.35
N TYR A 182 7.55 26.42 21.03
CA TYR A 182 8.00 26.37 22.43
C TYR A 182 9.43 26.92 22.61
N GLN A 183 10.32 26.62 21.65
CA GLN A 183 11.70 27.10 21.62
C GLN A 183 11.81 28.55 21.13
N GLN A 184 10.69 29.15 20.71
CA GLN A 184 10.62 30.51 20.12
C GLN A 184 11.46 30.66 18.85
N GLU A 185 11.61 29.58 18.09
CA GLU A 185 12.30 29.50 16.79
C GLU A 185 11.34 29.99 15.68
N TRP A 186 11.02 31.28 15.71
CA TRP A 186 10.00 31.85 14.82
C TRP A 186 10.43 31.91 13.36
N ASP A 187 11.72 32.08 13.09
CA ASP A 187 12.26 32.09 11.73
C ASP A 187 12.22 30.70 11.11
N GLU A 188 12.56 29.67 11.86
CA GLU A 188 12.47 28.25 11.46
C GLU A 188 11.01 27.85 11.23
N LEU A 189 10.11 28.29 12.10
CA LEU A 189 8.67 28.05 11.94
C LEU A 189 8.12 28.70 10.67
N ASN A 190 8.49 29.97 10.43
CA ASN A 190 8.11 30.69 9.22
C ASN A 190 8.68 30.03 7.95
N GLN A 191 9.92 29.55 8.02
CA GLN A 191 10.53 28.77 6.92
C GLN A 191 9.78 27.47 6.66
N ALA A 192 9.42 26.69 7.71
CA ALA A 192 8.68 25.46 7.59
C ALA A 192 7.31 25.68 6.91
N VAL A 193 6.59 26.73 7.32
CA VAL A 193 5.32 27.11 6.68
C VAL A 193 5.52 27.49 5.22
N SER A 194 6.56 28.27 4.92
CA SER A 194 6.89 28.68 3.55
C SER A 194 7.24 27.49 2.65
N ILE A 195 8.00 26.52 3.17
CA ILE A 195 8.31 25.27 2.42
C ILE A 195 7.03 24.50 2.12
N PHE A 196 6.13 24.39 3.09
CA PHE A 196 4.86 23.70 2.91
C PHE A 196 3.99 24.35 1.82
N GLN A 197 3.82 25.67 1.89
CA GLN A 197 3.09 26.45 0.88
C GLN A 197 3.72 26.32 -0.51
N ASN A 198 5.05 26.44 -0.59
CA ASN A 198 5.77 26.28 -1.85
C ASN A 198 5.62 24.87 -2.43
N THR A 199 5.55 23.84 -1.58
CA THR A 199 5.30 22.46 -2.04
C THR A 199 3.90 22.32 -2.60
N SER A 200 2.86 22.92 -1.98
CA SER A 200 1.51 22.97 -2.54
C SER A 200 1.50 23.65 -3.91
N MET A 201 2.22 24.76 -4.04
CA MET A 201 2.33 25.49 -5.29
C MET A 201 3.14 24.70 -6.34
N ARG A 202 4.14 23.90 -5.89
CA ARG A 202 4.91 23.02 -6.78
C ARG A 202 4.03 21.92 -7.40
N ILE A 203 3.10 21.37 -6.62
CA ILE A 203 2.08 20.44 -7.13
C ILE A 203 1.24 21.14 -8.19
N ARG A 204 0.69 22.32 -7.86
CA ARG A 204 -0.23 23.05 -8.73
C ARG A 204 0.37 23.48 -10.05
N TYR A 205 1.63 23.85 -10.05
CA TYR A 205 2.32 24.39 -11.25
C TYR A 205 3.37 23.43 -11.81
N SER A 206 3.24 22.13 -11.51
CA SER A 206 4.07 21.10 -12.13
C SER A 206 3.87 21.08 -13.66
N ALA A 207 4.92 20.77 -14.42
CA ALA A 207 4.83 20.62 -15.85
C ALA A 207 4.24 19.26 -16.28
N ILE A 208 4.01 18.36 -15.33
CA ILE A 208 3.36 17.07 -15.52
C ILE A 208 2.06 17.00 -14.71
N PRO A 209 1.06 16.22 -15.15
CA PRO A 209 -0.11 15.96 -14.33
C PRO A 209 0.24 15.30 -13.00
N VAL A 210 -0.28 15.86 -11.89
CA VAL A 210 -0.20 15.28 -10.55
C VAL A 210 -1.59 14.95 -10.07
N VAL A 211 -1.84 13.66 -9.83
CA VAL A 211 -3.11 13.15 -9.31
C VAL A 211 -2.93 12.68 -7.88
N ILE A 212 -3.88 12.98 -7.01
CA ILE A 212 -3.86 12.49 -5.63
C ILE A 212 -4.93 11.42 -5.43
N ALA A 213 -4.51 10.23 -4.97
CA ALA A 213 -5.38 9.13 -4.64
C ALA A 213 -5.53 9.03 -3.11
N THR A 214 -6.74 9.29 -2.58
CA THR A 214 -6.97 9.40 -1.15
C THR A 214 -7.86 8.30 -0.60
N GLN A 215 -7.60 7.92 0.66
CA GLN A 215 -8.47 7.06 1.47
C GLN A 215 -8.38 7.46 2.95
N GLY A 216 -9.40 7.08 3.74
CA GLY A 216 -9.45 7.37 5.17
C GLY A 216 -9.30 8.85 5.47
N TYR A 217 -8.42 9.21 6.39
CA TYR A 217 -8.19 10.61 6.76
C TYR A 217 -7.29 11.34 5.76
N VAL A 218 -7.72 12.53 5.37
CA VAL A 218 -7.05 13.45 4.45
C VAL A 218 -7.10 14.84 5.09
N PHE A 219 -6.31 15.03 6.15
CA PHE A 219 -6.45 16.21 7.01
C PHE A 219 -5.39 17.27 6.74
N GLY A 220 -5.77 18.53 7.02
CA GLY A 220 -4.87 19.68 6.97
C GLY A 220 -4.10 19.75 5.65
N GLY A 221 -2.78 19.64 5.71
CA GLY A 221 -1.91 19.69 4.54
C GLY A 221 -2.21 18.65 3.45
N GLY A 222 -2.76 17.49 3.81
CA GLY A 222 -3.21 16.51 2.82
C GLY A 222 -4.42 16.99 2.03
N CYS A 223 -5.34 17.66 2.69
CA CYS A 223 -6.47 18.35 2.04
C CYS A 223 -5.96 19.48 1.14
N GLU A 224 -4.99 20.29 1.60
CA GLU A 224 -4.39 21.37 0.82
C GLU A 224 -3.70 20.85 -0.43
N PHE A 225 -2.89 19.78 -0.34
CA PHE A 225 -2.29 19.14 -1.51
C PHE A 225 -3.35 18.62 -2.48
N SER A 226 -4.42 18.01 -1.96
CA SER A 226 -5.53 17.54 -2.78
C SER A 226 -6.20 18.68 -3.56
N MET A 227 -6.39 19.85 -2.94
CA MET A 227 -6.95 21.03 -3.62
C MET A 227 -6.02 21.64 -4.68
N HIS A 228 -4.72 21.33 -4.63
CA HIS A 228 -3.73 21.87 -5.56
C HIS A 228 -3.36 20.87 -6.67
N ALA A 229 -3.80 19.62 -6.58
CA ALA A 229 -3.58 18.62 -7.61
C ALA A 229 -4.44 18.87 -8.87
N ASP A 230 -4.03 18.31 -10.01
CA ASP A 230 -4.81 18.37 -11.26
C ASP A 230 -6.11 17.58 -11.14
N ALA A 231 -6.09 16.47 -10.40
CA ALA A 231 -7.27 15.68 -10.11
C ALA A 231 -7.10 14.93 -8.76
N VAL A 232 -8.24 14.61 -8.15
CA VAL A 232 -8.31 13.80 -6.94
C VAL A 232 -9.22 12.62 -7.19
N VAL A 233 -8.74 11.42 -6.86
CA VAL A 233 -9.53 10.19 -6.83
C VAL A 233 -9.66 9.77 -5.37
N ALA A 234 -10.84 9.91 -4.79
CA ALA A 234 -11.09 9.61 -3.40
C ALA A 234 -11.84 8.30 -3.23
N ALA A 235 -11.43 7.48 -2.26
CA ALA A 235 -12.25 6.36 -1.81
C ALA A 235 -13.56 6.87 -1.21
N ALA A 236 -14.63 6.07 -1.32
CA ALA A 236 -15.97 6.47 -0.89
C ALA A 236 -16.05 6.90 0.58
N GLU A 237 -15.17 6.36 1.44
CA GLU A 237 -15.12 6.65 2.88
C GLU A 237 -13.95 7.57 3.26
N SER A 238 -13.55 8.50 2.37
CA SER A 238 -12.53 9.50 2.69
C SER A 238 -13.10 10.62 3.53
N TYR A 239 -12.38 11.01 4.59
CA TYR A 239 -12.69 12.15 5.44
C TYR A 239 -11.71 13.28 5.13
N ILE A 240 -12.13 14.23 4.32
CA ILE A 240 -11.28 15.30 3.78
C ILE A 240 -11.63 16.61 4.45
N GLY A 241 -10.65 17.31 5.02
CA GLY A 241 -10.89 18.60 5.64
C GLY A 241 -9.67 19.28 6.24
N LEU A 242 -9.85 20.58 6.49
CA LEU A 242 -8.91 21.44 7.21
C LEU A 242 -9.29 21.42 8.69
N VAL A 243 -8.73 20.52 9.47
CA VAL A 243 -8.99 20.29 10.90
C VAL A 243 -7.78 20.65 11.75
#